data_40dc42e788b80110c8f4cabeb0c4cd70
#
_entry.id   40dc42e788b80110c8f4cabeb0c4cd70
#
_cell.length_a   1.000
_cell.length_b   1.000
_cell.length_c   1.000
_cell.angle_alpha   90.00
_cell.angle_beta   90.00
_cell.angle_gamma   90.00
#
_symmetry.space_group_name_H-M   'P 1'
#
loop_
_entity.id
_entity.type
_entity.pdbx_description
1 polymer ?
#
loop_
_entity_poly.entity_id
_entity_poly.type
_entity_poly.pdbx_seq_one_letter_code
_entity_poly.pdbx_strand_id
1 'polypeptide(L)'
;MKKPVWIDERDALALHSRLLALHGGAGGLRDRGLLQSALACPQQQFADAEGADIIDMATAYTAGIVRNHPFVDGNKRTGFVTGILFLELNGYRFVASEEDAAQAVLQLAAGSIDEADYSSFLRSNVVRRRK
;
A
#
# COMPACT_ATOMS: atom_id res chain seq x y z
N MET A 1 14.90 -16.12 1.55
CA MET A 1 13.52 -15.71 1.35
C MET A 1 13.18 -15.68 -0.13
N LYS A 2 12.01 -16.17 -0.50
CA LYS A 2 11.58 -16.09 -1.88
C LYS A 2 11.42 -14.62 -2.29
N LYS A 3 11.68 -14.36 -3.57
CA LYS A 3 11.48 -13.04 -4.13
C LYS A 3 10.00 -12.67 -4.09
N PRO A 4 9.65 -11.48 -3.58
CA PRO A 4 8.24 -11.06 -3.51
C PRO A 4 7.63 -10.91 -4.90
N VAL A 5 6.30 -11.03 -4.95
CA VAL A 5 5.53 -10.65 -6.13
C VAL A 5 5.24 -9.16 -5.99
N TRP A 6 5.79 -8.35 -6.88
CA TRP A 6 5.73 -6.90 -6.81
C TRP A 6 4.49 -6.33 -7.48
N ILE A 7 4.06 -5.16 -7.01
CA ILE A 7 3.02 -4.36 -7.70
C ILE A 7 3.74 -3.39 -8.61
N ASP A 8 3.43 -3.42 -9.90
CA ASP A 8 4.04 -2.50 -10.86
C ASP A 8 3.12 -1.32 -11.19
N GLU A 9 3.60 -0.41 -12.03
CA GLU A 9 2.86 0.78 -12.42
C GLU A 9 1.52 0.43 -13.07
N ARG A 10 1.49 -0.56 -13.93
CA ARG A 10 0.26 -1.00 -14.61
C ARG A 10 -0.78 -1.47 -13.59
N ASP A 11 -0.34 -2.25 -12.61
CA ASP A 11 -1.22 -2.73 -11.54
C ASP A 11 -1.81 -1.58 -10.74
N ALA A 12 -0.97 -0.62 -10.35
CA ALA A 12 -1.40 0.53 -9.55
C ALA A 12 -2.40 1.40 -10.31
N LEU A 13 -2.14 1.64 -11.60
CA LEU A 13 -3.05 2.42 -12.44
C LEU A 13 -4.39 1.71 -12.60
N ALA A 14 -4.40 0.40 -12.78
CA ALA A 14 -5.62 -0.38 -12.90
C ALA A 14 -6.43 -0.35 -11.59
N LEU A 15 -5.77 -0.49 -10.45
CA LEU A 15 -6.41 -0.38 -9.14
C LEU A 15 -7.06 0.98 -8.95
N HIS A 16 -6.33 2.04 -9.26
CA HIS A 16 -6.84 3.41 -9.13
C HIS A 16 -8.09 3.62 -9.99
N SER A 17 -8.04 3.22 -11.27
CA SER A 17 -9.18 3.33 -12.17
C SER A 17 -10.40 2.60 -11.64
N ARG A 18 -10.19 1.38 -11.14
CA ARG A 18 -11.27 0.55 -10.62
C ARG A 18 -11.90 1.16 -9.38
N LEU A 19 -11.08 1.70 -8.49
CA LEU A 19 -11.56 2.33 -7.27
C LEU A 19 -12.35 3.60 -7.56
N LEU A 20 -11.91 4.40 -8.54
CA LEU A 20 -12.68 5.56 -8.97
C LEU A 20 -14.04 5.16 -9.54
N ALA A 21 -14.08 4.09 -10.34
CA ALA A 21 -15.34 3.60 -10.92
C ALA A 21 -16.31 3.15 -9.84
N LEU A 22 -15.81 2.56 -8.75
CA LEU A 22 -16.65 2.07 -7.65
C LEU A 22 -17.06 3.15 -6.68
N HIS A 23 -16.21 4.13 -6.42
CA HIS A 23 -16.40 5.09 -5.33
C HIS A 23 -16.51 6.55 -5.79
N GLY A 24 -16.28 6.82 -7.06
CA GLY A 24 -16.29 8.19 -7.57
C GLY A 24 -14.96 8.90 -7.30
N GLY A 25 -14.87 10.14 -7.76
CA GLY A 25 -13.70 10.98 -7.62
C GLY A 25 -13.17 11.42 -8.97
N ALA A 26 -12.24 12.38 -8.94
CA ALA A 26 -11.62 12.91 -10.15
C ALA A 26 -10.55 11.95 -10.66
N GLY A 27 -10.59 11.61 -11.93
CA GLY A 27 -9.63 10.73 -12.56
C GLY A 27 -8.32 11.43 -12.87
N GLY A 28 -7.32 10.61 -13.13
CA GLY A 28 -6.06 11.09 -13.66
C GLY A 28 -4.88 10.92 -12.72
N LEU A 29 -3.73 10.84 -13.35
CA LEU A 29 -2.44 10.77 -12.70
C LEU A 29 -1.91 12.19 -12.56
N ARG A 30 -1.60 12.62 -11.34
CA ARG A 30 -1.08 13.95 -11.09
C ARG A 30 0.42 14.03 -11.38
N ASP A 31 1.15 13.00 -10.97
CA ASP A 31 2.61 12.99 -11.12
C ASP A 31 3.11 11.54 -11.26
N ARG A 32 3.47 11.18 -12.48
CA ARG A 32 3.96 9.84 -12.79
C ARG A 32 5.27 9.51 -12.07
N GLY A 33 6.15 10.48 -11.94
CA GLY A 33 7.42 10.30 -11.24
C GLY A 33 7.22 9.94 -9.78
N LEU A 34 6.26 10.59 -9.13
CA LEU A 34 5.94 10.27 -7.75
C LEU A 34 5.34 8.87 -7.61
N LEU A 35 4.52 8.44 -8.58
CA LEU A 35 4.02 7.08 -8.58
C LEU A 35 5.15 6.07 -8.74
N GLN A 36 6.04 6.31 -9.68
CA GLN A 36 7.18 5.42 -9.92
C GLN A 36 8.08 5.34 -8.68
N SER A 37 8.32 6.46 -8.01
CA SER A 37 9.11 6.49 -6.77
C SER A 37 8.44 5.70 -5.65
N ALA A 38 7.12 5.86 -5.51
CA ALA A 38 6.37 5.14 -4.48
C ALA A 38 6.44 3.63 -4.71
N LEU A 39 6.35 3.19 -5.96
CA LEU A 39 6.39 1.76 -6.29
C LEU A 39 7.80 1.17 -6.21
N ALA A 40 8.83 1.99 -6.37
CA ALA A 40 10.23 1.53 -6.27
C ALA A 40 10.67 1.36 -4.81
N CYS A 41 10.10 2.11 -3.89
CA CYS A 41 10.52 2.13 -2.50
C CYS A 41 10.49 0.74 -1.83
N PRO A 42 9.42 -0.06 -1.96
CA PRO A 42 9.42 -1.40 -1.36
C PRO A 42 10.51 -2.31 -1.91
N GLN A 43 10.81 -2.20 -3.21
CA GLN A 43 11.86 -2.99 -3.83
C GLN A 43 13.25 -2.60 -3.30
N GLN A 44 13.46 -1.32 -3.07
CA GLN A 44 14.70 -0.83 -2.48
C GLN A 44 14.85 -1.32 -1.05
N GLN A 45 13.78 -1.32 -0.27
CA GLN A 45 13.81 -1.86 1.09
C GLN A 45 14.19 -3.33 1.10
N PHE A 46 13.66 -4.10 0.17
CA PHE A 46 13.97 -5.51 0.06
C PHE A 46 15.47 -5.74 -0.24
N ALA A 47 16.04 -4.89 -1.09
CA ALA A 47 17.44 -5.01 -1.49
C ALA A 47 18.41 -4.52 -0.41
N ASP A 48 18.05 -3.43 0.27
CA ASP A 48 19.01 -2.67 1.10
C ASP A 48 18.81 -2.86 2.61
N ALA A 49 17.60 -3.14 3.05
CA ALA A 49 17.30 -3.20 4.49
C ALA A 49 17.25 -4.64 4.95
N GLU A 50 18.28 -5.04 5.67
CA GLU A 50 18.31 -6.34 6.30
C GLU A 50 17.16 -6.47 7.28
N GLY A 51 16.40 -7.56 7.18
CA GLY A 51 15.26 -7.82 8.07
C GLY A 51 13.93 -7.23 7.64
N ALA A 52 13.89 -6.49 6.54
CA ALA A 52 12.61 -6.02 6.00
C ALA A 52 11.80 -7.20 5.50
N ASP A 53 10.53 -7.27 5.90
CA ASP A 53 9.65 -8.37 5.52
C ASP A 53 8.50 -7.88 4.64
N ILE A 54 7.65 -8.83 4.24
CA ILE A 54 6.51 -8.53 3.37
C ILE A 54 5.60 -7.46 3.98
N ILE A 55 5.41 -7.48 5.29
CA ILE A 55 4.53 -6.51 5.96
C ILE A 55 5.13 -5.11 5.90
N ASP A 56 6.43 -4.97 6.14
CA ASP A 56 7.11 -3.67 6.01
C ASP A 56 7.03 -3.15 4.57
N MET A 57 7.15 -4.02 3.60
CA MET A 57 7.05 -3.63 2.18
C MET A 57 5.63 -3.20 1.82
N ALA A 58 4.60 -3.87 2.37
CA ALA A 58 3.22 -3.43 2.19
C ALA A 58 3.01 -2.03 2.76
N THR A 59 3.56 -1.76 3.94
CA THR A 59 3.53 -0.43 4.54
C THR A 59 4.18 0.60 3.61
N ALA A 60 5.32 0.26 3.02
CA ALA A 60 6.02 1.18 2.11
C ALA A 60 5.18 1.53 0.88
N TYR A 61 4.46 0.56 0.30
CA TYR A 61 3.54 0.85 -0.79
C TYR A 61 2.47 1.85 -0.37
N THR A 62 1.80 1.57 0.73
CA THR A 62 0.71 2.45 1.22
C THR A 62 1.24 3.83 1.56
N ALA A 63 2.31 3.92 2.35
CA ALA A 63 2.88 5.20 2.76
C ALA A 63 3.35 6.03 1.57
N GLY A 64 4.00 5.38 0.61
CA GLY A 64 4.49 6.08 -0.58
C GLY A 64 3.38 6.74 -1.37
N ILE A 65 2.30 6.03 -1.62
CA ILE A 65 1.17 6.56 -2.40
C ILE A 65 0.42 7.62 -1.58
N VAL A 66 0.16 7.34 -0.31
CA VAL A 66 -0.62 8.25 0.55
C VAL A 66 0.10 9.58 0.77
N ARG A 67 1.42 9.56 0.91
CA ARG A 67 2.21 10.76 1.19
C ARG A 67 2.56 11.57 -0.06
N ASN A 68 2.81 10.90 -1.16
CA ASN A 68 3.27 11.57 -2.38
C ASN A 68 2.14 12.04 -3.28
N HIS A 69 0.93 11.57 -3.09
CA HIS A 69 -0.25 11.98 -3.85
C HIS A 69 -0.02 11.91 -5.36
N PRO A 70 0.36 10.75 -5.91
CA PRO A 70 0.63 10.67 -7.35
C PRO A 70 -0.62 10.81 -8.21
N PHE A 71 -1.79 10.57 -7.66
CA PHE A 71 -3.07 10.69 -8.37
C PHE A 71 -3.74 12.01 -8.04
N VAL A 72 -4.64 12.45 -8.93
CA VAL A 72 -5.43 13.65 -8.69
C VAL A 72 -6.33 13.47 -7.47
N ASP A 73 -6.92 12.28 -7.33
CA ASP A 73 -7.84 11.96 -6.24
C ASP A 73 -7.73 10.46 -5.93
N GLY A 74 -8.21 10.05 -4.75
CA GLY A 74 -8.25 8.65 -4.37
C GLY A 74 -6.95 8.07 -3.88
N ASN A 75 -5.99 8.90 -3.47
CA ASN A 75 -4.65 8.42 -3.05
C ASN A 75 -4.70 7.55 -1.80
N LYS A 76 -5.51 7.91 -0.81
CA LYS A 76 -5.60 7.11 0.43
C LYS A 76 -6.16 5.73 0.15
N ARG A 77 -7.24 5.66 -0.61
CA ARG A 77 -7.88 4.39 -0.95
C ARG A 77 -6.97 3.53 -1.82
N THR A 78 -6.36 4.13 -2.84
CA THR A 78 -5.46 3.40 -3.73
C THR A 78 -4.22 2.93 -2.99
N GLY A 79 -3.64 3.76 -2.13
CA GLY A 79 -2.49 3.37 -1.33
C GLY A 79 -2.80 2.19 -0.42
N PHE A 80 -3.95 2.24 0.25
CA PHE A 80 -4.39 1.14 1.11
C PHE A 80 -4.55 -0.16 0.31
N VAL A 81 -5.32 -0.12 -0.77
CA VAL A 81 -5.61 -1.34 -1.56
C VAL A 81 -4.34 -1.90 -2.19
N THR A 82 -3.43 -1.04 -2.63
CA THR A 82 -2.14 -1.49 -3.19
C THR A 82 -1.36 -2.31 -2.16
N GLY A 83 -1.26 -1.82 -0.93
CA GLY A 83 -0.57 -2.54 0.14
C GLY A 83 -1.26 -3.87 0.48
N ILE A 84 -2.58 -3.88 0.54
CA ILE A 84 -3.34 -5.10 0.84
C ILE A 84 -3.17 -6.13 -0.30
N LEU A 85 -3.24 -5.68 -1.54
CA LEU A 85 -3.02 -6.58 -2.68
C LEU A 85 -1.62 -7.20 -2.62
N PHE A 86 -0.61 -6.38 -2.28
CA PHE A 86 0.74 -6.89 -2.13
C PHE A 86 0.81 -7.99 -1.05
N LEU A 87 0.17 -7.77 0.09
CA LEU A 87 0.11 -8.78 1.14
C LEU A 87 -0.51 -10.08 0.63
N GLU A 88 -1.64 -9.98 -0.08
CA GLU A 88 -2.35 -11.16 -0.57
C GLU A 88 -1.57 -11.91 -1.63
N LEU A 89 -0.90 -11.21 -2.51
CA LEU A 89 -0.06 -11.83 -3.52
C LEU A 89 1.15 -12.56 -2.90
N ASN A 90 1.51 -12.19 -1.68
CA ASN A 90 2.69 -12.73 -1.01
C ASN A 90 2.36 -13.59 0.22
N GLY A 91 1.14 -14.14 0.27
CA GLY A 91 0.81 -15.20 1.20
C GLY A 91 0.11 -14.77 2.48
N TYR A 92 -0.44 -13.57 2.55
CA TYR A 92 -1.16 -13.09 3.71
C TYR A 92 -2.58 -12.71 3.37
N ARG A 93 -3.46 -12.74 4.37
CA ARG A 93 -4.82 -12.23 4.24
C ARG A 93 -5.04 -11.17 5.32
N PHE A 94 -5.55 -10.03 4.93
CA PHE A 94 -5.86 -8.93 5.84
C PHE A 94 -7.25 -9.12 6.42
N VAL A 95 -7.37 -8.98 7.75
CA VAL A 95 -8.62 -9.33 8.46
C VAL A 95 -9.16 -8.22 9.35
N ALA A 96 -8.62 -7.00 9.27
CA ALA A 96 -9.14 -5.88 10.04
C ALA A 96 -10.51 -5.45 9.51
N SER A 97 -11.29 -4.81 10.37
CA SER A 97 -12.55 -4.18 9.95
C SER A 97 -12.28 -3.01 9.01
N GLU A 98 -13.27 -2.64 8.20
CA GLU A 98 -13.16 -1.47 7.33
C GLU A 98 -12.92 -0.20 8.13
N GLU A 99 -13.55 -0.07 9.29
CA GLU A 99 -13.38 1.11 10.15
C GLU A 99 -11.95 1.23 10.67
N ASP A 100 -11.39 0.15 11.17
CA ASP A 100 -10.02 0.15 11.68
C ASP A 100 -9.01 0.43 10.57
N ALA A 101 -9.23 -0.17 9.40
CA ALA A 101 -8.37 0.04 8.25
C ALA A 101 -8.40 1.50 7.80
N ALA A 102 -9.58 2.10 7.68
CA ALA A 102 -9.74 3.50 7.28
C ALA A 102 -9.06 4.42 8.28
N GLN A 103 -9.25 4.17 9.58
CA GLN A 103 -8.65 4.98 10.63
C GLN A 103 -7.12 4.93 10.57
N ALA A 104 -6.55 3.75 10.39
CA ALA A 104 -5.09 3.58 10.31
C ALA A 104 -4.51 4.35 9.12
N VAL A 105 -5.16 4.28 7.95
CA VAL A 105 -4.70 5.00 6.76
C VAL A 105 -4.80 6.52 6.97
N LEU A 106 -5.89 7.00 7.56
CA LEU A 106 -6.05 8.42 7.85
C LEU A 106 -4.96 8.92 8.80
N GLN A 107 -4.65 8.14 9.83
CA GLN A 107 -3.60 8.51 10.79
C GLN A 107 -2.22 8.52 10.14
N LEU A 108 -1.94 7.56 9.26
CA LEU A 108 -0.68 7.54 8.53
C LEU A 108 -0.58 8.75 7.60
N ALA A 109 -1.65 9.07 6.88
CA ALA A 109 -1.68 10.22 5.97
C ALA A 109 -1.49 11.53 6.71
N ALA A 110 -2.06 11.65 7.90
CA ALA A 110 -1.96 12.86 8.72
C ALA A 110 -0.62 12.98 9.45
N GLY A 111 0.18 11.92 9.46
CA GLY A 111 1.43 11.90 10.21
C GLY A 111 1.26 11.65 11.70
N SER A 112 0.04 11.25 12.14
CA SER A 112 -0.22 10.93 13.54
C SER A 112 0.43 9.62 13.96
N ILE A 113 0.64 8.72 13.02
CA ILE A 113 1.42 7.51 13.22
C ILE A 113 2.49 7.44 12.14
N ASP A 114 3.57 6.74 12.43
CA ASP A 114 4.65 6.54 11.46
C ASP A 114 4.50 5.18 10.76
N GLU A 115 5.47 4.86 9.88
CA GLU A 115 5.43 3.59 9.15
C GLU A 115 5.58 2.38 10.06
N ALA A 116 6.38 2.49 11.12
CA ALA A 116 6.54 1.41 12.08
C ALA A 116 5.22 1.10 12.78
N ASP A 117 4.48 2.13 13.17
CA ASP A 117 3.15 1.97 13.77
C ASP A 117 2.18 1.32 12.80
N TYR A 118 2.20 1.74 11.53
CA TYR A 118 1.32 1.17 10.52
C TYR A 118 1.66 -0.31 10.27
N SER A 119 2.96 -0.64 10.21
CA SER A 119 3.39 -2.04 10.10
C SER A 119 2.90 -2.87 11.27
N SER A 120 2.94 -2.33 12.49
CA SER A 120 2.41 -3.01 13.68
C SER A 120 0.91 -3.26 13.55
N PHE A 121 0.16 -2.28 13.03
CA PHE A 121 -1.26 -2.46 12.74
C PHE A 121 -1.48 -3.60 11.75
N LEU A 122 -0.73 -3.65 10.67
CA LEU A 122 -0.85 -4.73 9.69
C LEU A 122 -0.53 -6.09 10.33
N ARG A 123 0.56 -6.18 11.10
CA ARG A 123 0.94 -7.45 11.74
C ARG A 123 -0.14 -7.98 12.65
N SER A 124 -0.85 -7.10 13.34
CA SER A 124 -1.93 -7.49 14.25
C SER A 124 -3.18 -7.92 13.50
N ASN A 125 -3.26 -7.67 12.20
CA ASN A 125 -4.49 -7.86 11.44
C ASN A 125 -4.29 -8.68 10.16
N VAL A 126 -3.25 -9.50 10.12
CA VAL A 126 -3.05 -10.43 9.00
C VAL A 126 -2.96 -11.85 9.51
N VAL A 127 -3.35 -12.78 8.65
CA VAL A 127 -3.16 -14.21 8.88
C VAL A 127 -2.47 -14.78 7.66
N ARG A 128 -1.71 -15.85 7.85
CA ARG A 128 -1.09 -16.54 6.73
C ARG A 128 -2.15 -17.26 5.92
N ARG A 129 -2.09 -17.11 4.61
CA ARG A 129 -2.98 -17.84 3.71
C ARG A 129 -2.47 -19.26 3.57
N ARG A 130 -3.38 -20.20 3.68
CA ARG A 130 -3.09 -21.59 3.37
C ARG A 130 -3.20 -21.80 1.86
N LYS A 131 -2.33 -22.61 1.35
CA LYS A 131 -2.43 -23.04 -0.06
C LYS A 131 -3.55 -24.07 -0.22
#